data_08a9c999c2068a3d198f641a4df623b6
#
_entry.id   08a9c999c2068a3d198f641a4df623b6
#
_cell.length_a   1.000
_cell.length_b   1.000
_cell.length_c   1.000
_cell.angle_alpha   90.00
_cell.angle_beta   90.00
_cell.angle_gamma   90.00
#
_symmetry.space_group_name_H-M   'P 1'
#
loop_
_entity.id
_entity.type
_entity.pdbx_description
1 polymer ?
#
loop_
_entity_poly.entity_id
_entity_poly.type
_entity_poly.pdbx_seq_one_letter_code
_entity_poly.pdbx_strand_id
1 'polypeptide(L)'
;MVEHAASRALFERASAVIPGGVNSPVRSFRSVGGSPYFVTRGEGAYVWDADGNRLLDFVQSYGASILGHADPRVVRAVAEAAERGTTFGAPTEGEVLLAEAICARVPGCEQVRLVSSGTEAAMSAVRVARGFTGRSRIVKFAGCYHGHSDGLLAGGGSGVATLGLPDSAGVPAGAVAETVVVPYNRVPDLDERVACVIVEAVAANMGLVAPSVGFLDGLRAACDDVGALLIFDEVITGFRLGEDGASGWSGVRPDLWCFGKVIGGGLPVGAFGGRADVLALLAPDGPVYQAGTLSGNPLATAAGLAVLSALDPASYVALSARVARFGETLAEDLTAILRKSGRVDGRGRPLEAQVPVIGPLFGIFFVPAGSGPVVGYDGAVASASTGLYSLLFRAMLERGVALAPGPYEVGFPSMAHGPVELEQALDVAAAAMADALAR
;
A
#
# COMPACT_ATOMS: atom_id res chain seq x y z
N MET A 1 23.78 -8.92 17.71
CA MET A 1 22.56 -8.11 17.96
C MET A 1 22.83 -6.72 17.44
N VAL A 2 21.88 -6.17 16.73
CA VAL A 2 21.98 -4.83 16.15
C VAL A 2 21.87 -3.80 17.29
N GLU A 3 22.83 -2.87 17.39
CA GLU A 3 22.74 -1.76 18.34
C GLU A 3 21.87 -0.65 17.76
N HIS A 4 21.07 0.02 18.60
CA HIS A 4 20.16 1.09 18.19
C HIS A 4 20.27 2.33 19.10
N ALA A 5 21.47 2.63 19.60
CA ALA A 5 21.68 3.73 20.54
C ALA A 5 21.43 5.11 19.89
N ALA A 6 21.97 5.33 18.68
CA ALA A 6 21.76 6.58 17.94
C ALA A 6 20.30 6.74 17.50
N SER A 7 19.68 5.67 17.03
CA SER A 7 18.25 5.68 16.66
C SER A 7 17.35 5.99 17.86
N ARG A 8 17.63 5.43 19.06
CA ARG A 8 16.89 5.78 20.28
C ARG A 8 17.03 7.25 20.66
N ALA A 9 18.26 7.79 20.64
CA ALA A 9 18.48 9.20 20.92
C ALA A 9 17.76 10.13 19.94
N LEU A 10 17.72 9.76 18.64
CA LEU A 10 16.94 10.47 17.63
C LEU A 10 15.43 10.37 17.89
N PHE A 11 14.94 9.20 18.30
CA PHE A 11 13.51 9.01 18.61
C PHE A 11 13.06 9.82 19.83
N GLU A 12 13.90 9.93 20.88
CA GLU A 12 13.65 10.81 22.03
C GLU A 12 13.54 12.28 21.60
N ARG A 13 14.49 12.75 20.78
CA ARG A 13 14.44 14.11 20.23
C ARG A 13 13.25 14.34 19.33
N ALA A 14 12.92 13.36 18.44
CA ALA A 14 11.76 13.43 17.57
C ALA A 14 10.45 13.50 18.38
N SER A 15 10.34 12.72 19.46
CA SER A 15 9.15 12.69 20.31
C SER A 15 8.88 14.03 21.03
N ALA A 16 9.91 14.86 21.20
CA ALA A 16 9.75 16.18 21.78
C ALA A 16 9.16 17.21 20.81
N VAL A 17 9.26 16.98 19.48
CA VAL A 17 8.89 17.99 18.47
C VAL A 17 7.93 17.45 17.39
N ILE A 18 7.77 16.13 17.31
CA ILE A 18 6.86 15.46 16.37
C ILE A 18 5.91 14.56 17.18
N PRO A 19 4.59 14.68 17.02
CA PRO A 19 3.63 13.83 17.73
C PRO A 19 3.94 12.33 17.56
N GLY A 20 4.23 11.64 18.67
CA GLY A 20 4.63 10.23 18.67
C GLY A 20 6.00 9.93 18.05
N GLY A 21 6.82 10.98 17.77
CA GLY A 21 8.16 10.86 17.21
C GLY A 21 8.21 10.53 15.70
N VAL A 22 7.07 10.49 15.02
CA VAL A 22 6.96 10.04 13.61
C VAL A 22 5.93 10.85 12.82
N ASN A 23 6.13 10.98 11.52
CA ASN A 23 5.19 11.64 10.59
C ASN A 23 4.15 10.68 9.98
N SER A 24 4.17 9.39 10.37
CA SER A 24 3.13 8.41 10.04
C SER A 24 3.03 7.39 11.17
N PRO A 25 1.83 7.10 11.69
CA PRO A 25 1.63 6.33 12.92
C PRO A 25 2.29 4.94 12.92
N VAL A 26 2.26 4.24 11.78
CA VAL A 26 2.85 2.90 11.64
C VAL A 26 4.36 2.89 11.92
N ARG A 27 5.08 3.97 11.62
CA ARG A 27 6.53 4.09 11.82
C ARG A 27 6.94 4.13 13.31
N SER A 28 6.00 4.28 14.24
CA SER A 28 6.28 4.35 15.69
C SER A 28 6.57 3.00 16.34
N PHE A 29 6.41 1.88 15.64
CA PHE A 29 6.56 0.51 16.14
C PHE A 29 5.59 0.12 17.26
N ARG A 30 4.56 0.92 17.55
CA ARG A 30 3.60 0.65 18.64
C ARG A 30 2.91 -0.71 18.50
N SER A 31 2.62 -1.15 17.28
CA SER A 31 1.93 -2.43 17.02
C SER A 31 2.85 -3.65 17.10
N VAL A 32 4.16 -3.47 16.99
CA VAL A 32 5.14 -4.57 16.97
C VAL A 32 6.09 -4.55 18.17
N GLY A 33 6.14 -3.43 18.90
CA GLY A 33 7.04 -3.21 20.03
C GLY A 33 8.45 -2.82 19.62
N GLY A 34 9.22 -2.34 20.59
CA GLY A 34 10.57 -1.82 20.37
C GLY A 34 10.59 -0.32 20.03
N SER A 35 11.72 0.15 19.52
CA SER A 35 11.94 1.53 19.10
C SER A 35 12.26 1.58 17.60
N PRO A 36 11.74 2.56 16.86
CA PRO A 36 12.05 2.67 15.44
C PRO A 36 13.53 2.99 15.19
N TYR A 37 14.09 2.43 14.13
CA TYR A 37 15.39 2.82 13.61
C TYR A 37 15.24 4.06 12.72
N PHE A 38 16.31 4.87 12.64
CA PHE A 38 16.35 6.07 11.80
C PHE A 38 17.28 5.85 10.62
N VAL A 39 16.74 5.93 9.41
CA VAL A 39 17.49 5.68 8.16
C VAL A 39 18.32 6.89 7.79
N THR A 40 19.59 6.65 7.42
CA THR A 40 20.53 7.66 6.93
C THR A 40 20.75 7.60 5.42
N ARG A 41 20.62 6.41 4.82
CA ARG A 41 20.71 6.21 3.36
C ARG A 41 20.04 4.91 2.94
N GLY A 42 19.69 4.80 1.66
CA GLY A 42 19.21 3.58 1.04
C GLY A 42 19.90 3.35 -0.29
N GLU A 43 20.08 2.06 -0.68
CA GLU A 43 20.68 1.66 -1.95
C GLU A 43 20.16 0.27 -2.33
N GLY A 44 19.53 0.16 -3.49
CA GLY A 44 18.94 -1.10 -3.96
C GLY A 44 17.92 -1.68 -2.98
N ALA A 45 18.16 -2.90 -2.52
CA ALA A 45 17.29 -3.59 -1.55
C ALA A 45 17.59 -3.23 -0.08
N TYR A 46 18.54 -2.35 0.20
CA TYR A 46 19.06 -2.11 1.54
C TYR A 46 18.86 -0.68 2.01
N VAL A 47 18.70 -0.52 3.33
CA VAL A 47 18.81 0.77 4.02
C VAL A 47 19.88 0.67 5.11
N TRP A 48 20.46 1.81 5.49
CA TRP A 48 21.36 1.93 6.63
C TRP A 48 20.78 2.86 7.65
N ASP A 49 20.80 2.42 8.90
CA ASP A 49 20.30 3.23 10.01
C ASP A 49 21.38 4.19 10.58
N ALA A 50 20.97 4.99 11.55
CA ALA A 50 21.84 5.96 12.24
C ALA A 50 22.92 5.29 13.11
N ASP A 51 22.79 4.01 13.40
CA ASP A 51 23.74 3.20 14.15
C ASP A 51 24.71 2.47 13.21
N GLY A 52 24.58 2.66 11.87
CA GLY A 52 25.43 2.05 10.85
C GLY A 52 25.02 0.63 10.44
N ASN A 53 23.91 0.12 10.95
CA ASN A 53 23.42 -1.21 10.59
C ASN A 53 22.86 -1.20 9.16
N ARG A 54 23.23 -2.20 8.36
CA ARG A 54 22.62 -2.46 7.05
C ARG A 54 21.46 -3.40 7.21
N LEU A 55 20.28 -2.97 6.77
CA LEU A 55 19.04 -3.73 6.83
C LEU A 55 18.56 -4.06 5.40
N LEU A 56 18.28 -5.33 5.14
CA LEU A 56 17.56 -5.75 3.94
C LEU A 56 16.09 -5.31 4.09
N ASP A 57 15.62 -4.45 3.20
CA ASP A 57 14.40 -3.67 3.40
C ASP A 57 13.23 -4.17 2.55
N PHE A 58 12.27 -4.87 3.16
CA PHE A 58 11.00 -5.25 2.55
C PHE A 58 9.90 -4.18 2.71
N VAL A 59 10.20 -3.04 3.33
CA VAL A 59 9.25 -1.91 3.41
C VAL A 59 9.24 -1.12 2.11
N GLN A 60 10.43 -0.86 1.53
CA GLN A 60 10.61 -0.17 0.25
C GLN A 60 9.70 1.07 0.13
N SER A 61 9.71 1.89 1.20
CA SER A 61 8.86 3.08 1.32
C SER A 61 7.36 2.80 1.13
N TYR A 62 6.89 1.67 1.68
CA TYR A 62 5.50 1.19 1.53
C TYR A 62 5.08 1.04 0.07
N GLY A 63 6.01 0.60 -0.76
CA GLY A 63 5.77 0.28 -2.17
C GLY A 63 6.14 1.38 -3.17
N ALA A 64 6.60 2.55 -2.75
CA ALA A 64 7.01 3.60 -3.68
C ALA A 64 8.30 3.25 -4.44
N SER A 65 9.24 2.54 -3.80
CA SER A 65 10.57 2.23 -4.35
C SER A 65 10.60 0.91 -5.11
N ILE A 66 9.79 0.77 -6.17
CA ILE A 66 9.72 -0.49 -6.94
C ILE A 66 11.05 -0.87 -7.61
N LEU A 67 11.87 0.10 -7.99
CA LEU A 67 13.22 -0.14 -8.57
C LEU A 67 14.28 -0.42 -7.51
N GLY A 68 13.97 -0.19 -6.23
CA GLY A 68 14.91 -0.16 -5.13
C GLY A 68 15.28 1.27 -4.73
N HIS A 69 16.02 1.40 -3.62
CA HIS A 69 16.48 2.70 -3.13
C HIS A 69 17.57 3.29 -4.02
N ALA A 70 17.52 4.62 -4.19
CA ALA A 70 18.52 5.41 -4.91
C ALA A 70 18.84 4.87 -6.31
N ASP A 71 17.85 4.39 -7.06
CA ASP A 71 18.06 3.96 -8.45
C ASP A 71 18.70 5.11 -9.25
N PRO A 72 19.83 4.88 -9.92
CA PRO A 72 20.60 5.94 -10.57
C PRO A 72 19.83 6.66 -11.69
N ARG A 73 18.82 6.03 -12.31
CA ARG A 73 17.96 6.64 -13.33
C ARG A 73 17.06 7.69 -12.70
N VAL A 74 16.47 7.36 -11.55
CA VAL A 74 15.60 8.27 -10.79
C VAL A 74 16.40 9.41 -10.18
N VAL A 75 17.55 9.10 -9.56
CA VAL A 75 18.44 10.12 -8.96
C VAL A 75 18.87 11.14 -10.01
N ARG A 76 19.29 10.69 -11.19
CA ARG A 76 19.70 11.56 -12.30
C ARG A 76 18.54 12.44 -12.77
N ALA A 77 17.37 11.86 -13.04
CA ALA A 77 16.21 12.60 -13.52
C ALA A 77 15.79 13.70 -12.54
N VAL A 78 15.81 13.40 -11.23
CA VAL A 78 15.49 14.38 -10.18
C VAL A 78 16.56 15.48 -10.11
N ALA A 79 17.84 15.16 -10.18
CA ALA A 79 18.93 16.14 -10.18
C ALA A 79 18.83 17.10 -11.37
N GLU A 80 18.64 16.56 -12.57
CA GLU A 80 18.49 17.36 -13.80
C GLU A 80 17.22 18.24 -13.76
N ALA A 81 16.14 17.77 -13.18
CA ALA A 81 14.93 18.56 -12.99
C ALA A 81 15.17 19.69 -11.96
N ALA A 82 15.86 19.40 -10.86
CA ALA A 82 16.16 20.38 -9.81
C ALA A 82 17.03 21.54 -10.30
N GLU A 83 17.96 21.30 -11.23
CA GLU A 83 18.78 22.34 -11.86
C GLU A 83 17.94 23.38 -12.62
N ARG A 84 16.76 23.01 -13.12
CA ARG A 84 15.84 23.90 -13.84
C ARG A 84 14.82 24.58 -12.93
N GLY A 85 14.66 24.12 -11.69
CA GLY A 85 13.72 24.63 -10.70
C GLY A 85 12.77 23.55 -10.17
N THR A 86 12.32 23.75 -8.93
CA THR A 86 11.53 22.74 -8.19
C THR A 86 10.01 22.96 -8.29
N THR A 87 9.58 24.19 -8.59
CA THR A 87 8.17 24.58 -8.74
C THR A 87 8.06 25.93 -9.44
N PHE A 88 7.01 26.13 -10.24
CA PHE A 88 6.87 27.35 -11.05
C PHE A 88 5.53 28.08 -10.86
N GLY A 89 4.51 27.42 -10.27
CA GLY A 89 3.13 27.96 -10.26
C GLY A 89 2.50 28.05 -11.65
N ALA A 90 3.04 27.31 -12.62
CA ALA A 90 2.60 27.20 -14.01
C ALA A 90 2.73 25.75 -14.47
N PRO A 91 1.96 25.32 -15.49
CA PRO A 91 2.07 23.97 -16.06
C PRO A 91 3.47 23.71 -16.63
N THR A 92 3.87 22.44 -16.61
CA THR A 92 5.15 21.97 -17.15
C THR A 92 4.95 20.81 -18.12
N GLU A 93 5.89 20.60 -19.05
CA GLU A 93 5.88 19.46 -19.96
C GLU A 93 5.88 18.12 -19.21
N GLY A 94 6.59 18.05 -18.07
CA GLY A 94 6.64 16.83 -17.23
C GLY A 94 5.28 16.35 -16.73
N GLU A 95 4.34 17.27 -16.50
CA GLU A 95 2.95 16.94 -16.14
C GLU A 95 2.23 16.23 -17.29
N VAL A 96 2.40 16.76 -18.52
CA VAL A 96 1.80 16.18 -19.73
C VAL A 96 2.36 14.79 -19.98
N LEU A 97 3.68 14.65 -19.98
CA LEU A 97 4.36 13.38 -20.23
C LEU A 97 3.98 12.30 -19.18
N LEU A 98 3.87 12.66 -17.91
CA LEU A 98 3.48 11.71 -16.88
C LEU A 98 2.01 11.30 -17.02
N ALA A 99 1.12 12.25 -17.34
CA ALA A 99 -0.29 11.96 -17.64
C ALA A 99 -0.45 11.02 -18.85
N GLU A 100 0.24 11.31 -19.95
CA GLU A 100 0.29 10.45 -21.13
C GLU A 100 0.82 9.05 -20.82
N ALA A 101 1.89 8.96 -20.03
CA ALA A 101 2.49 7.70 -19.62
C ALA A 101 1.54 6.82 -18.77
N ILE A 102 0.72 7.43 -17.92
CA ILE A 102 -0.32 6.75 -17.14
C ILE A 102 -1.45 6.29 -18.05
N CYS A 103 -2.03 7.20 -18.85
CA CYS A 103 -3.15 6.88 -19.73
C CYS A 103 -2.81 5.82 -20.77
N ALA A 104 -1.59 5.85 -21.32
CA ALA A 104 -1.14 4.86 -22.31
C ALA A 104 -1.00 3.44 -21.73
N ARG A 105 -0.74 3.30 -20.42
CA ARG A 105 -0.55 2.00 -19.77
C ARG A 105 -1.83 1.42 -19.18
N VAL A 106 -2.79 2.26 -18.79
CA VAL A 106 -4.01 1.83 -18.10
C VAL A 106 -5.21 1.93 -19.02
N PRO A 107 -5.65 0.81 -19.65
CA PRO A 107 -6.77 0.82 -20.60
C PRO A 107 -8.07 1.31 -19.97
N GLY A 108 -8.65 2.35 -20.54
CA GLY A 108 -9.88 2.99 -20.03
C GLY A 108 -9.64 4.18 -19.10
N CYS A 109 -8.40 4.45 -18.69
CA CYS A 109 -8.01 5.69 -18.03
C CYS A 109 -7.71 6.73 -19.12
N GLU A 110 -8.72 7.52 -19.50
CA GLU A 110 -8.65 8.43 -20.64
C GLU A 110 -8.01 9.78 -20.27
N GLN A 111 -8.19 10.20 -19.02
CA GLN A 111 -7.61 11.43 -18.47
C GLN A 111 -7.17 11.22 -17.03
N VAL A 112 -6.17 11.98 -16.58
CA VAL A 112 -5.71 12.01 -15.18
C VAL A 112 -5.52 13.44 -14.70
N ARG A 113 -5.70 13.62 -13.39
CA ARG A 113 -5.33 14.84 -12.66
C ARG A 113 -4.29 14.48 -11.62
N LEU A 114 -3.12 15.11 -11.70
CA LEU A 114 -2.06 14.94 -10.71
C LEU A 114 -2.40 15.67 -9.40
N VAL A 115 -2.04 15.07 -8.29
CA VAL A 115 -2.17 15.58 -6.92
C VAL A 115 -0.91 15.23 -6.13
N SER A 116 -0.82 15.58 -4.83
CA SER A 116 0.41 15.38 -4.05
C SER A 116 0.40 14.10 -3.21
N SER A 117 -0.72 13.39 -3.10
CA SER A 117 -0.83 12.17 -2.28
C SER A 117 -1.98 11.25 -2.74
N GLY A 118 -1.91 9.97 -2.31
CA GLY A 118 -3.04 9.05 -2.49
C GLY A 118 -4.31 9.48 -1.75
N THR A 119 -4.18 10.16 -0.61
CA THR A 119 -5.32 10.75 0.11
C THR A 119 -6.05 11.79 -0.74
N GLU A 120 -5.29 12.70 -1.37
CA GLU A 120 -5.89 13.68 -2.29
C GLU A 120 -6.50 13.03 -3.51
N ALA A 121 -5.89 11.97 -4.03
CA ALA A 121 -6.44 11.20 -5.15
C ALA A 121 -7.79 10.58 -4.80
N ALA A 122 -7.88 9.82 -3.71
CA ALA A 122 -9.13 9.19 -3.27
C ALA A 122 -10.21 10.21 -2.90
N MET A 123 -9.85 11.27 -2.17
CA MET A 123 -10.75 12.38 -1.83
C MET A 123 -11.33 13.04 -3.08
N SER A 124 -10.52 13.25 -4.10
CA SER A 124 -10.92 13.92 -5.34
C SER A 124 -11.75 13.01 -6.23
N ALA A 125 -11.38 11.73 -6.34
CA ALA A 125 -12.14 10.73 -7.08
C ALA A 125 -13.56 10.56 -6.49
N VAL A 126 -13.70 10.48 -5.17
CA VAL A 126 -15.02 10.44 -4.52
C VAL A 126 -15.80 11.74 -4.75
N ARG A 127 -15.15 12.90 -4.70
CA ARG A 127 -15.82 14.19 -4.95
C ARG A 127 -16.35 14.28 -6.37
N VAL A 128 -15.57 13.90 -7.37
CA VAL A 128 -16.02 13.93 -8.77
C VAL A 128 -17.12 12.89 -9.03
N ALA A 129 -17.04 11.72 -8.41
CA ALA A 129 -18.10 10.70 -8.50
C ALA A 129 -19.44 11.20 -7.92
N ARG A 130 -19.39 11.89 -6.77
CA ARG A 130 -20.58 12.57 -6.21
C ARG A 130 -21.10 13.67 -7.13
N GLY A 131 -20.22 14.48 -7.70
CA GLY A 131 -20.60 15.53 -8.66
C GLY A 131 -21.24 14.97 -9.93
N PHE A 132 -20.71 13.86 -10.45
CA PHE A 132 -21.21 13.21 -11.66
C PHE A 132 -22.58 12.56 -11.46
N THR A 133 -22.76 11.83 -10.37
CA THR A 133 -24.00 11.09 -10.09
C THR A 133 -25.08 11.96 -9.44
N GLY A 134 -24.71 13.10 -8.86
CA GLY A 134 -25.62 13.93 -8.04
C GLY A 134 -26.02 13.26 -6.71
N ARG A 135 -25.29 12.21 -6.29
CA ARG A 135 -25.59 11.37 -5.12
C ARG A 135 -24.53 11.56 -4.05
N SER A 136 -24.83 11.20 -2.78
CA SER A 136 -23.93 11.43 -1.65
C SER A 136 -23.28 10.18 -1.07
N ARG A 137 -23.96 9.01 -1.17
CA ARG A 137 -23.49 7.79 -0.51
C ARG A 137 -22.27 7.18 -1.17
N ILE A 138 -21.30 6.78 -0.36
CA ILE A 138 -20.14 5.99 -0.79
C ILE A 138 -20.13 4.64 -0.07
N VAL A 139 -19.69 3.59 -0.77
CA VAL A 139 -19.47 2.27 -0.20
C VAL A 139 -17.98 1.99 -0.23
N LYS A 140 -17.42 1.55 0.91
CA LYS A 140 -16.05 1.09 1.05
C LYS A 140 -15.99 -0.25 1.80
N PHE A 141 -14.84 -0.88 1.84
CA PHE A 141 -14.69 -2.21 2.44
C PHE A 141 -13.88 -2.16 3.74
N ALA A 142 -14.31 -2.99 4.71
CA ALA A 142 -13.58 -3.18 5.95
C ALA A 142 -12.17 -3.69 5.68
N GLY A 143 -11.18 -3.09 6.36
CA GLY A 143 -9.77 -3.40 6.14
C GLY A 143 -9.11 -2.67 4.98
N CYS A 144 -9.86 -2.06 4.05
CA CYS A 144 -9.30 -1.20 3.00
C CYS A 144 -9.04 0.22 3.52
N TYR A 145 -7.91 0.81 3.09
CA TYR A 145 -7.51 2.17 3.44
C TYR A 145 -7.41 3.04 2.18
N HIS A 146 -8.08 4.18 2.22
CA HIS A 146 -8.17 5.11 1.08
C HIS A 146 -7.73 6.53 1.46
N GLY A 147 -6.70 6.64 2.29
CA GLY A 147 -6.24 7.92 2.82
C GLY A 147 -7.06 8.39 4.03
N HIS A 148 -6.75 9.60 4.50
CA HIS A 148 -7.24 10.13 5.77
C HIS A 148 -8.18 11.32 5.63
N SER A 149 -8.91 11.43 4.51
CA SER A 149 -10.03 12.38 4.42
C SER A 149 -11.19 11.88 5.30
N ASP A 150 -11.88 12.81 5.98
CA ASP A 150 -12.90 12.49 6.99
C ASP A 150 -13.92 11.46 6.51
N GLY A 151 -14.48 11.63 5.31
CA GLY A 151 -15.46 10.72 4.75
C GLY A 151 -14.97 9.28 4.51
N LEU A 152 -13.66 9.05 4.49
CA LEU A 152 -13.05 7.74 4.25
C LEU A 152 -12.46 7.09 5.52
N LEU A 153 -12.49 7.79 6.67
CA LEU A 153 -12.01 7.26 7.95
C LEU A 153 -13.05 6.41 8.70
N ALA A 154 -14.20 6.16 8.11
CA ALA A 154 -15.18 5.23 8.65
C ALA A 154 -14.72 3.78 8.50
N GLY A 155 -14.73 3.02 9.58
CA GLY A 155 -14.42 1.59 9.62
C GLY A 155 -12.96 1.21 9.31
N GLY A 156 -12.07 2.19 9.20
CA GLY A 156 -10.60 2.03 9.16
C GLY A 156 -9.98 1.13 8.10
N GLY A 157 -8.76 1.46 7.74
CA GLY A 157 -7.79 0.62 7.04
C GLY A 157 -6.60 0.30 7.96
N SER A 158 -5.46 -0.12 7.40
CA SER A 158 -4.28 -0.55 8.17
C SER A 158 -3.82 0.49 9.20
N GLY A 159 -3.83 1.79 8.86
CA GLY A 159 -3.42 2.86 9.76
C GLY A 159 -4.27 2.97 11.03
N VAL A 160 -5.57 2.81 10.92
CA VAL A 160 -6.52 2.85 12.04
C VAL A 160 -6.49 1.54 12.82
N ALA A 161 -6.52 0.40 12.14
CA ALA A 161 -6.44 -0.92 12.76
C ALA A 161 -5.12 -1.13 13.51
N THR A 162 -3.99 -0.67 12.95
CA THR A 162 -2.68 -0.75 13.58
C THR A 162 -2.62 0.01 14.92
N LEU A 163 -3.37 1.10 15.05
CA LEU A 163 -3.52 1.87 16.28
C LEU A 163 -4.62 1.33 17.21
N GLY A 164 -5.38 0.33 16.78
CA GLY A 164 -6.51 -0.18 17.53
C GLY A 164 -7.68 0.81 17.65
N LEU A 165 -7.76 1.77 16.74
CA LEU A 165 -8.82 2.78 16.70
C LEU A 165 -9.85 2.36 15.63
N PRO A 166 -11.11 2.09 16.00
CA PRO A 166 -12.16 1.76 15.03
C PRO A 166 -12.54 2.96 14.16
N ASP A 167 -12.50 4.17 14.73
CA ASP A 167 -12.79 5.45 14.07
C ASP A 167 -11.78 6.51 14.54
N SER A 168 -11.53 7.55 13.74
CA SER A 168 -10.65 8.63 14.15
C SER A 168 -11.39 9.65 15.02
N ALA A 169 -10.86 9.97 16.19
CA ALA A 169 -11.31 11.11 16.96
C ALA A 169 -11.15 12.41 16.14
N GLY A 170 -12.12 13.30 16.24
CA GLY A 170 -12.14 14.57 15.51
C GLY A 170 -12.87 14.51 14.17
N VAL A 171 -13.20 13.33 13.64
CA VAL A 171 -14.09 13.20 12.50
C VAL A 171 -15.53 13.41 12.95
N PRO A 172 -16.24 14.43 12.43
CA PRO A 172 -17.63 14.67 12.82
C PRO A 172 -18.56 13.59 12.24
N ALA A 173 -19.60 13.21 12.97
CA ALA A 173 -20.54 12.19 12.52
C ALA A 173 -21.14 12.50 11.13
N GLY A 174 -21.40 13.77 10.82
CA GLY A 174 -21.92 14.19 9.52
C GLY A 174 -20.96 13.92 8.35
N ALA A 175 -19.65 13.86 8.58
CA ALA A 175 -18.68 13.58 7.51
C ALA A 175 -18.71 12.13 7.05
N VAL A 176 -19.06 11.19 7.94
CA VAL A 176 -19.15 9.76 7.66
C VAL A 176 -20.57 9.24 7.51
N ALA A 177 -21.60 10.07 7.69
CA ALA A 177 -22.99 9.68 7.68
C ALA A 177 -23.44 8.98 6.38
N GLU A 178 -22.81 9.33 5.26
CA GLU A 178 -23.06 8.75 3.94
C GLU A 178 -21.98 7.74 3.51
N THR A 179 -21.14 7.28 4.44
CA THR A 179 -20.12 6.25 4.18
C THR A 179 -20.58 4.91 4.75
N VAL A 180 -20.81 3.95 3.86
CA VAL A 180 -21.18 2.58 4.22
C VAL A 180 -19.94 1.69 4.14
N VAL A 181 -19.65 0.98 5.23
CA VAL A 181 -18.53 0.02 5.29
C VAL A 181 -19.10 -1.39 5.24
N VAL A 182 -18.65 -2.19 4.29
CA VAL A 182 -19.10 -3.58 4.06
C VAL A 182 -17.93 -4.56 4.15
N PRO A 183 -18.16 -5.85 4.42
CA PRO A 183 -17.10 -6.84 4.40
C PRO A 183 -16.46 -6.97 3.01
N TYR A 184 -15.11 -7.07 2.97
CA TYR A 184 -14.39 -7.36 1.73
C TYR A 184 -14.74 -8.76 1.21
N ASN A 185 -14.65 -8.98 -0.08
CA ASN A 185 -15.05 -10.22 -0.76
C ASN A 185 -16.57 -10.53 -0.70
N ARG A 186 -17.37 -9.54 -0.37
CA ARG A 186 -18.83 -9.63 -0.43
C ARG A 186 -19.38 -8.50 -1.30
N VAL A 187 -20.05 -8.84 -2.40
CA VAL A 187 -20.75 -7.85 -3.23
C VAL A 187 -21.94 -7.30 -2.42
N PRO A 188 -21.99 -5.99 -2.16
CA PRO A 188 -23.09 -5.40 -1.41
C PRO A 188 -24.33 -5.20 -2.30
N ASP A 189 -25.51 -5.20 -1.68
CA ASP A 189 -26.72 -4.71 -2.33
C ASP A 189 -26.62 -3.17 -2.42
N LEU A 190 -26.57 -2.66 -3.64
CA LEU A 190 -26.52 -1.22 -3.90
C LEU A 190 -27.90 -0.67 -4.20
N ASP A 191 -28.11 0.61 -3.87
CA ASP A 191 -29.31 1.37 -4.22
C ASP A 191 -28.97 2.67 -4.96
N GLU A 192 -29.97 3.34 -5.51
CA GLU A 192 -29.84 4.56 -6.31
C GLU A 192 -29.28 5.77 -5.53
N ARG A 193 -29.03 5.67 -4.21
CA ARG A 193 -28.39 6.71 -3.39
C ARG A 193 -26.87 6.63 -3.44
N VAL A 194 -26.32 5.50 -3.94
CA VAL A 194 -24.88 5.28 -4.00
C VAL A 194 -24.27 6.08 -5.15
N ALA A 195 -23.34 6.96 -4.83
CA ALA A 195 -22.53 7.70 -5.79
C ALA A 195 -21.43 6.84 -6.38
N CYS A 196 -20.71 6.12 -5.50
CA CYS A 196 -19.61 5.25 -5.88
C CYS A 196 -19.33 4.15 -4.87
N VAL A 197 -18.69 3.10 -5.37
CA VAL A 197 -18.01 2.06 -4.60
C VAL A 197 -16.51 2.28 -4.76
N ILE A 198 -15.75 2.41 -3.66
CA ILE A 198 -14.30 2.50 -3.68
C ILE A 198 -13.72 1.23 -3.06
N VAL A 199 -12.77 0.60 -3.76
CA VAL A 199 -12.18 -0.69 -3.37
C VAL A 199 -10.69 -0.76 -3.72
N GLU A 200 -9.88 -1.38 -2.86
CA GLU A 200 -8.60 -1.93 -3.26
C GLU A 200 -8.88 -3.24 -4.00
N ALA A 201 -8.64 -3.30 -5.32
CA ALA A 201 -8.90 -4.51 -6.11
C ALA A 201 -8.12 -5.73 -5.58
N VAL A 202 -6.92 -5.49 -5.02
CA VAL A 202 -6.18 -6.40 -4.16
C VAL A 202 -5.96 -5.66 -2.85
N ALA A 203 -6.56 -6.15 -1.77
CA ALA A 203 -6.45 -5.47 -0.48
C ALA A 203 -5.06 -5.69 0.13
N ALA A 204 -4.34 -4.58 0.36
CA ALA A 204 -2.97 -4.57 0.86
C ALA A 204 -2.80 -3.74 2.16
N ASN A 205 -3.90 -3.34 2.80
CA ASN A 205 -3.93 -2.60 4.06
C ASN A 205 -4.54 -3.39 5.22
N MET A 206 -4.82 -4.69 5.02
CA MET A 206 -5.22 -5.64 6.05
C MET A 206 -4.37 -6.92 6.00
N GLY A 207 -3.10 -6.80 5.68
CA GLY A 207 -2.27 -7.83 5.10
C GLY A 207 -2.58 -7.96 3.61
N LEU A 208 -2.18 -9.05 2.96
CA LEU A 208 -2.46 -9.25 1.55
C LEU A 208 -3.67 -10.19 1.39
N VAL A 209 -4.81 -9.62 1.00
CA VAL A 209 -6.04 -10.39 0.79
C VAL A 209 -6.47 -10.29 -0.67
N ALA A 210 -6.51 -11.46 -1.32
CA ALA A 210 -6.96 -11.57 -2.71
C ALA A 210 -8.47 -11.33 -2.84
N PRO A 211 -8.94 -10.74 -3.95
CA PRO A 211 -10.34 -10.79 -4.29
C PRO A 211 -10.76 -12.23 -4.58
N SER A 212 -11.90 -12.64 -4.04
CA SER A 212 -12.51 -13.93 -4.38
C SER A 212 -12.98 -13.93 -5.82
N VAL A 213 -13.01 -15.11 -6.43
CA VAL A 213 -13.49 -15.27 -7.82
C VAL A 213 -14.88 -14.65 -7.97
N GLY A 214 -15.03 -13.77 -8.96
CA GLY A 214 -16.28 -13.09 -9.26
C GLY A 214 -16.60 -11.87 -8.38
N PHE A 215 -15.78 -11.55 -7.37
CA PHE A 215 -16.04 -10.41 -6.50
C PHE A 215 -15.96 -9.06 -7.25
N LEU A 216 -14.89 -8.84 -7.99
CA LEU A 216 -14.70 -7.59 -8.73
C LEU A 216 -15.68 -7.45 -9.89
N ASP A 217 -15.96 -8.53 -10.62
CA ASP A 217 -17.00 -8.57 -11.67
C ASP A 217 -18.37 -8.27 -11.09
N GLY A 218 -18.68 -8.85 -9.93
CA GLY A 218 -19.93 -8.58 -9.22
C GLY A 218 -20.05 -7.13 -8.78
N LEU A 219 -18.95 -6.49 -8.33
CA LEU A 219 -18.95 -5.06 -8.00
C LEU A 219 -19.19 -4.20 -9.25
N ARG A 220 -18.56 -4.56 -10.38
CA ARG A 220 -18.78 -3.84 -11.63
C ARG A 220 -20.27 -3.91 -12.03
N ALA A 221 -20.83 -5.13 -12.06
CA ALA A 221 -22.23 -5.33 -12.40
C ALA A 221 -23.18 -4.58 -11.43
N ALA A 222 -22.96 -4.68 -10.13
CA ALA A 222 -23.79 -3.99 -9.13
C ALA A 222 -23.72 -2.46 -9.27
N CYS A 223 -22.57 -1.89 -9.62
CA CYS A 223 -22.45 -0.47 -9.90
C CYS A 223 -23.21 -0.08 -11.18
N ASP A 224 -23.10 -0.87 -12.24
CA ASP A 224 -23.79 -0.64 -13.52
C ASP A 224 -25.31 -0.67 -13.34
N ASP A 225 -25.82 -1.63 -12.58
CA ASP A 225 -27.27 -1.80 -12.34
C ASP A 225 -27.92 -0.57 -11.71
N VAL A 226 -27.20 0.14 -10.83
CA VAL A 226 -27.73 1.33 -10.15
C VAL A 226 -27.16 2.65 -10.69
N GLY A 227 -26.22 2.60 -11.64
CA GLY A 227 -25.56 3.77 -12.17
C GLY A 227 -24.61 4.46 -11.16
N ALA A 228 -24.03 3.70 -10.23
CA ALA A 228 -22.95 4.15 -9.36
C ALA A 228 -21.59 4.01 -10.07
N LEU A 229 -20.61 4.81 -9.68
CA LEU A 229 -19.24 4.67 -10.23
C LEU A 229 -18.44 3.67 -9.41
N LEU A 230 -17.66 2.83 -10.08
CA LEU A 230 -16.65 1.96 -9.46
C LEU A 230 -15.30 2.68 -9.47
N ILE A 231 -14.67 2.80 -8.29
CA ILE A 231 -13.35 3.41 -8.11
C ILE A 231 -12.39 2.32 -7.64
N PHE A 232 -11.32 2.07 -8.40
CA PHE A 232 -10.20 1.25 -7.93
C PHE A 232 -9.16 2.14 -7.25
N ASP A 233 -8.89 1.85 -5.98
CA ASP A 233 -7.74 2.42 -5.30
C ASP A 233 -6.50 1.59 -5.64
N GLU A 234 -5.74 2.08 -6.58
CA GLU A 234 -4.50 1.50 -7.06
C GLU A 234 -3.25 2.25 -6.54
N VAL A 235 -3.37 2.92 -5.42
CA VAL A 235 -2.23 3.61 -4.80
C VAL A 235 -1.11 2.62 -4.44
N ILE A 236 -1.43 1.37 -4.08
CA ILE A 236 -0.44 0.30 -3.85
C ILE A 236 -0.20 -0.52 -5.12
N THR A 237 -1.27 -0.92 -5.80
CA THR A 237 -1.24 -1.92 -6.87
C THR A 237 -0.90 -1.34 -8.24
N GLY A 238 -1.18 -0.07 -8.46
CA GLY A 238 -0.92 0.61 -9.73
C GLY A 238 0.57 0.61 -10.09
N PHE A 239 0.89 0.17 -11.29
CA PHE A 239 2.26 0.01 -11.80
C PHE A 239 3.16 -0.86 -10.91
N ARG A 240 2.55 -1.64 -10.01
CA ARG A 240 3.26 -2.63 -9.20
C ARG A 240 2.88 -4.06 -9.58
N LEU A 241 1.61 -4.37 -9.78
CA LEU A 241 1.20 -5.70 -10.22
C LEU A 241 1.48 -5.98 -11.69
N GLY A 242 1.63 -4.93 -12.48
CA GLY A 242 1.92 -4.91 -13.91
C GLY A 242 1.91 -3.47 -14.40
N GLU A 243 2.11 -3.26 -15.70
CA GLU A 243 2.07 -1.93 -16.32
C GLU A 243 0.69 -1.27 -16.22
N ASP A 244 -0.36 -2.07 -16.16
CA ASP A 244 -1.77 -1.69 -16.07
C ASP A 244 -2.39 -1.96 -14.66
N GLY A 245 -1.55 -2.28 -13.68
CA GLY A 245 -1.93 -2.43 -12.28
C GLY A 245 -2.89 -3.58 -11.99
N ALA A 246 -3.74 -3.40 -10.98
CA ALA A 246 -4.73 -4.40 -10.58
C ALA A 246 -5.92 -4.46 -11.54
N SER A 247 -6.23 -3.40 -12.27
CA SER A 247 -7.27 -3.43 -13.31
C SER A 247 -6.89 -4.35 -14.46
N GLY A 248 -5.64 -4.32 -14.92
CA GLY A 248 -5.14 -5.27 -15.91
C GLY A 248 -5.01 -6.68 -15.36
N TRP A 249 -4.50 -6.82 -14.13
CA TRP A 249 -4.38 -8.12 -13.46
C TRP A 249 -5.73 -8.84 -13.28
N SER A 250 -6.78 -8.10 -12.94
CA SER A 250 -8.14 -8.66 -12.73
C SER A 250 -8.98 -8.75 -13.99
N GLY A 251 -8.67 -7.96 -15.02
CA GLY A 251 -9.49 -7.78 -16.21
C GLY A 251 -10.75 -6.92 -16.01
N VAL A 252 -10.99 -6.41 -14.80
CA VAL A 252 -12.13 -5.55 -14.48
C VAL A 252 -11.77 -4.08 -14.61
N ARG A 253 -12.57 -3.32 -15.33
CA ARG A 253 -12.38 -1.88 -15.54
C ARG A 253 -13.28 -1.06 -14.61
N PRO A 254 -12.72 -0.26 -13.71
CA PRO A 254 -13.47 0.73 -12.96
C PRO A 254 -13.79 1.96 -13.85
N ASP A 255 -14.58 2.88 -13.33
CA ASP A 255 -14.82 4.19 -13.93
C ASP A 255 -13.72 5.19 -13.60
N LEU A 256 -13.14 5.06 -12.39
CA LEU A 256 -12.09 5.91 -11.86
C LEU A 256 -10.99 5.08 -11.20
N TRP A 257 -9.78 5.58 -11.25
CA TRP A 257 -8.59 5.06 -10.57
C TRP A 257 -7.98 6.10 -9.64
N CYS A 258 -7.39 5.63 -8.52
CA CYS A 258 -6.51 6.41 -7.69
C CYS A 258 -5.10 5.83 -7.79
N PHE A 259 -4.09 6.64 -8.08
CA PHE A 259 -2.69 6.24 -8.16
C PHE A 259 -1.83 7.01 -7.16
N GLY A 260 -0.66 6.46 -6.85
CA GLY A 260 0.34 7.06 -5.98
C GLY A 260 1.61 6.23 -5.96
N LYS A 261 2.40 6.36 -4.88
CA LYS A 261 3.57 5.52 -4.61
C LYS A 261 4.51 5.36 -5.82
N VAL A 262 4.36 4.30 -6.62
CA VAL A 262 5.22 3.98 -7.77
C VAL A 262 5.33 5.14 -8.76
N ILE A 263 4.23 5.83 -9.05
CA ILE A 263 4.23 6.96 -10.01
C ILE A 263 5.03 8.18 -9.52
N GLY A 264 5.51 8.18 -8.28
CA GLY A 264 6.31 9.24 -7.70
C GLY A 264 7.79 8.91 -7.60
N GLY A 265 8.19 7.64 -7.81
CA GLY A 265 9.58 7.24 -7.69
C GLY A 265 10.22 7.54 -6.34
N GLY A 266 9.42 7.62 -5.26
CA GLY A 266 9.83 8.00 -3.91
C GLY A 266 9.54 9.45 -3.54
N LEU A 267 9.09 10.29 -4.48
CA LEU A 267 8.66 11.67 -4.23
C LEU A 267 7.14 11.77 -4.02
N PRO A 268 6.66 12.82 -3.30
CA PRO A 268 5.24 13.02 -3.05
C PRO A 268 4.47 13.30 -4.34
N VAL A 269 3.63 12.36 -4.74
CA VAL A 269 2.67 12.49 -5.85
C VAL A 269 1.54 11.49 -5.66
N GLY A 270 0.39 11.86 -6.16
CA GLY A 270 -0.74 11.00 -6.44
C GLY A 270 -1.39 11.43 -7.75
N ALA A 271 -2.31 10.64 -8.24
CA ALA A 271 -3.16 10.99 -9.36
C ALA A 271 -4.53 10.33 -9.19
N PHE A 272 -5.56 10.95 -9.72
CA PHE A 272 -6.82 10.25 -9.99
C PHE A 272 -7.17 10.47 -11.45
N GLY A 273 -7.75 9.45 -12.05
CA GLY A 273 -8.05 9.46 -13.48
C GLY A 273 -9.19 8.52 -13.82
N GLY A 274 -9.57 8.47 -15.08
CA GLY A 274 -10.62 7.61 -15.58
C GLY A 274 -11.31 8.14 -16.80
N ARG A 275 -12.61 7.89 -16.90
CA ARG A 275 -13.46 8.29 -18.00
C ARG A 275 -13.45 9.80 -18.20
N ALA A 276 -13.28 10.23 -19.45
CA ALA A 276 -13.21 11.67 -19.81
C ALA A 276 -14.52 12.41 -19.49
N ASP A 277 -15.68 11.78 -19.67
CA ASP A 277 -16.98 12.38 -19.38
C ASP A 277 -17.19 12.64 -17.88
N VAL A 278 -16.61 11.80 -17.00
CA VAL A 278 -16.60 12.00 -15.56
C VAL A 278 -15.64 13.13 -15.17
N LEU A 279 -14.43 13.12 -15.74
CA LEU A 279 -13.39 14.11 -15.41
C LEU A 279 -13.69 15.51 -16.00
N ALA A 280 -14.53 15.61 -17.02
CA ALA A 280 -15.02 16.88 -17.55
C ALA A 280 -15.80 17.72 -16.52
N LEU A 281 -16.23 17.11 -15.39
CA LEU A 281 -16.83 17.87 -14.30
C LEU A 281 -15.82 18.60 -13.41
N LEU A 282 -14.52 18.36 -13.58
CA LEU A 282 -13.50 19.06 -12.80
C LEU A 282 -13.29 20.48 -13.30
N ALA A 283 -13.14 21.41 -12.36
CA ALA A 283 -12.73 22.77 -12.68
C ALA A 283 -11.35 22.76 -13.41
N PRO A 284 -11.14 23.61 -14.46
CA PRO A 284 -11.97 24.75 -14.85
C PRO A 284 -13.14 24.40 -15.78
N ASP A 285 -13.22 23.17 -16.34
CA ASP A 285 -14.23 22.81 -17.34
C ASP A 285 -15.61 22.57 -16.70
N GLY A 286 -15.63 22.04 -15.47
CA GLY A 286 -16.85 21.75 -14.72
C GLY A 286 -16.87 22.37 -13.32
N PRO A 287 -17.94 22.11 -12.54
CA PRO A 287 -18.17 22.75 -11.25
C PRO A 287 -17.44 22.09 -10.07
N VAL A 288 -16.82 20.93 -10.26
CA VAL A 288 -16.16 20.18 -9.17
C VAL A 288 -14.77 20.72 -8.93
N TYR A 289 -14.57 21.35 -7.77
CA TYR A 289 -13.30 22.00 -7.44
C TYR A 289 -12.25 21.01 -6.92
N GLN A 290 -11.05 21.11 -7.45
CA GLN A 290 -9.82 20.50 -6.98
C GLN A 290 -8.64 21.41 -7.34
N ALA A 291 -7.68 21.60 -6.43
CA ALA A 291 -6.47 22.38 -6.66
C ALA A 291 -5.33 21.87 -5.77
N GLY A 292 -4.09 22.11 -6.19
CA GLY A 292 -2.89 21.80 -5.43
C GLY A 292 -1.69 22.58 -5.96
N THR A 293 -1.07 23.39 -5.10
CA THR A 293 0.07 24.25 -5.48
C THR A 293 1.25 23.45 -6.02
N LEU A 294 1.52 22.26 -5.47
CA LEU A 294 2.65 21.42 -5.84
C LEU A 294 2.23 20.19 -6.69
N SER A 295 0.95 20.10 -7.07
CA SER A 295 0.48 19.05 -7.95
C SER A 295 1.22 19.09 -9.30
N GLY A 296 1.81 17.97 -9.71
CA GLY A 296 2.58 17.91 -10.95
C GLY A 296 3.95 18.63 -10.90
N ASN A 297 4.53 18.82 -9.70
CA ASN A 297 5.83 19.48 -9.58
C ASN A 297 6.93 18.76 -10.40
N PRO A 298 7.92 19.53 -10.93
CA PRO A 298 8.92 18.99 -11.84
C PRO A 298 9.71 17.79 -11.32
N LEU A 299 9.98 17.75 -10.00
CA LEU A 299 10.78 16.68 -9.42
C LEU A 299 10.00 15.37 -9.37
N ALA A 300 8.74 15.43 -8.94
CA ALA A 300 7.88 14.25 -8.84
C ALA A 300 7.53 13.68 -10.23
N THR A 301 7.28 14.56 -11.21
CA THR A 301 7.01 14.12 -12.59
C THR A 301 8.25 13.51 -13.24
N ALA A 302 9.44 14.09 -13.05
CA ALA A 302 10.69 13.52 -13.54
C ALA A 302 11.01 12.16 -12.91
N ALA A 303 10.84 12.03 -11.59
CA ALA A 303 11.02 10.77 -10.89
C ALA A 303 10.02 9.69 -11.38
N GLY A 304 8.74 10.04 -11.50
CA GLY A 304 7.69 9.14 -11.98
C GLY A 304 7.94 8.65 -13.40
N LEU A 305 8.29 9.54 -14.30
CA LEU A 305 8.67 9.20 -15.68
C LEU A 305 9.88 8.26 -15.74
N ALA A 306 10.92 8.53 -14.94
CA ALA A 306 12.10 7.68 -14.87
C ALA A 306 11.75 6.26 -14.37
N VAL A 307 10.86 6.14 -13.39
CA VAL A 307 10.39 4.84 -12.89
C VAL A 307 9.55 4.13 -13.95
N LEU A 308 8.51 4.77 -14.50
CA LEU A 308 7.63 4.13 -15.48
C LEU A 308 8.39 3.69 -16.74
N SER A 309 9.36 4.49 -17.18
CA SER A 309 10.21 4.14 -18.34
C SER A 309 11.17 2.97 -18.07
N ALA A 310 11.47 2.69 -16.81
CA ALA A 310 12.37 1.61 -16.41
C ALA A 310 11.66 0.28 -16.14
N LEU A 311 10.33 0.29 -16.11
CA LEU A 311 9.51 -0.90 -15.87
C LEU A 311 9.07 -1.49 -17.21
N ASP A 312 9.31 -2.78 -17.39
CA ASP A 312 8.94 -3.56 -18.57
C ASP A 312 8.25 -4.88 -18.15
N PRO A 313 7.44 -5.50 -19.04
CA PRO A 313 6.70 -6.72 -18.72
C PRO A 313 7.58 -7.88 -18.24
N ALA A 314 8.81 -8.03 -18.78
CA ALA A 314 9.70 -9.12 -18.40
C ALA A 314 10.21 -8.95 -16.96
N SER A 315 10.48 -7.71 -16.55
CA SER A 315 10.87 -7.37 -15.18
C SER A 315 9.78 -7.72 -14.16
N TYR A 316 8.51 -7.43 -14.46
CA TYR A 316 7.38 -7.81 -13.61
C TYR A 316 7.24 -9.33 -13.48
N VAL A 317 7.31 -10.05 -14.59
CA VAL A 317 7.23 -11.52 -14.60
C VAL A 317 8.36 -12.13 -13.77
N ALA A 318 9.59 -11.66 -13.97
CA ALA A 318 10.75 -12.15 -13.25
C ALA A 318 10.67 -11.87 -11.74
N LEU A 319 10.25 -10.67 -11.33
CA LEU A 319 10.10 -10.32 -9.93
C LEU A 319 8.96 -11.14 -9.28
N SER A 320 7.80 -11.20 -9.92
CA SER A 320 6.65 -11.95 -9.41
C SER A 320 6.96 -13.43 -9.20
N ALA A 321 7.68 -14.05 -10.16
CA ALA A 321 8.09 -15.45 -10.04
C ALA A 321 9.09 -15.68 -8.88
N ARG A 322 10.00 -14.73 -8.63
CA ARG A 322 10.91 -14.82 -7.47
C ARG A 322 10.14 -14.69 -6.15
N VAL A 323 9.21 -13.73 -6.08
CA VAL A 323 8.42 -13.49 -4.85
C VAL A 323 7.45 -14.65 -4.57
N ALA A 324 6.91 -15.28 -5.61
CA ALA A 324 6.07 -16.47 -5.44
C ALA A 324 6.85 -17.61 -4.76
N ARG A 325 8.03 -17.96 -5.28
CA ARG A 325 8.89 -18.99 -4.66
C ARG A 325 9.31 -18.61 -3.23
N PHE A 326 9.67 -17.35 -3.02
CA PHE A 326 9.99 -16.85 -1.69
C PHE A 326 8.84 -17.05 -0.71
N GLY A 327 7.60 -16.68 -1.11
CA GLY A 327 6.41 -16.83 -0.28
C GLY A 327 6.08 -18.27 0.06
N GLU A 328 6.19 -19.18 -0.91
CA GLU A 328 5.99 -20.64 -0.71
C GLU A 328 6.98 -21.17 0.33
N THR A 329 8.28 -20.95 0.12
CA THR A 329 9.33 -21.42 1.06
C THR A 329 9.15 -20.79 2.45
N LEU A 330 8.87 -19.49 2.53
CA LEU A 330 8.65 -18.82 3.81
C LEU A 330 7.46 -19.41 4.59
N ALA A 331 6.36 -19.74 3.90
CA ALA A 331 5.19 -20.36 4.52
C ALA A 331 5.50 -21.78 5.04
N GLU A 332 6.24 -22.59 4.26
CA GLU A 332 6.66 -23.94 4.65
C GLU A 332 7.58 -23.91 5.88
N ASP A 333 8.63 -23.09 5.85
CA ASP A 333 9.60 -22.98 6.93
C ASP A 333 8.96 -22.48 8.24
N LEU A 334 8.19 -21.40 8.18
CA LEU A 334 7.51 -20.88 9.37
C LEU A 334 6.50 -21.89 9.92
N THR A 335 5.76 -22.60 9.07
CA THR A 335 4.82 -23.64 9.49
C THR A 335 5.54 -24.81 10.15
N ALA A 336 6.67 -25.27 9.60
CA ALA A 336 7.46 -26.35 10.18
C ALA A 336 7.99 -25.98 11.58
N ILE A 337 8.44 -24.74 11.73
CA ILE A 337 8.93 -24.21 13.03
C ILE A 337 7.79 -24.12 14.05
N LEU A 338 6.61 -23.62 13.64
CA LEU A 338 5.43 -23.55 14.50
C LEU A 338 5.00 -24.93 14.99
N ARG A 339 4.95 -25.93 14.10
CA ARG A 339 4.63 -27.32 14.46
C ARG A 339 5.63 -27.89 15.47
N LYS A 340 6.93 -27.67 15.24
CA LYS A 340 7.99 -28.13 16.15
C LYS A 340 7.92 -27.47 17.52
N SER A 341 7.51 -26.21 17.59
CA SER A 341 7.36 -25.47 18.85
C SER A 341 6.10 -25.82 19.64
N GLY A 342 5.14 -26.54 19.05
CA GLY A 342 3.86 -26.88 19.65
C GLY A 342 2.93 -25.69 19.88
N ARG A 343 3.14 -24.56 19.16
CA ARG A 343 2.31 -23.36 19.32
C ARG A 343 0.87 -23.61 18.86
N VAL A 344 -0.06 -23.17 19.68
CA VAL A 344 -1.50 -23.30 19.49
C VAL A 344 -2.19 -21.94 19.62
N ASP A 345 -3.38 -21.81 19.05
CA ASP A 345 -4.26 -20.66 19.29
C ASP A 345 -4.94 -20.71 20.67
N GLY A 346 -5.73 -19.70 21.01
CA GLY A 346 -6.48 -19.63 22.25
C GLY A 346 -7.52 -20.77 22.48
N ARG A 347 -7.74 -21.62 21.47
CA ARG A 347 -8.61 -22.80 21.53
C ARG A 347 -7.85 -24.13 21.48
N GLY A 348 -6.52 -24.08 21.57
CA GLY A 348 -5.65 -25.27 21.54
C GLY A 348 -5.43 -25.86 20.13
N ARG A 349 -5.77 -25.17 19.05
CA ARG A 349 -5.52 -25.63 17.68
C ARG A 349 -4.10 -25.28 17.25
N PRO A 350 -3.33 -26.20 16.63
CA PRO A 350 -2.02 -25.89 16.08
C PRO A 350 -2.09 -24.69 15.10
N LEU A 351 -1.03 -23.91 15.04
CA LEU A 351 -0.91 -22.78 14.11
C LEU A 351 -0.06 -23.12 12.90
N GLU A 352 -0.37 -22.51 11.78
CA GLU A 352 0.42 -22.51 10.55
C GLU A 352 0.61 -21.07 10.04
N ALA A 353 1.62 -20.86 9.20
CA ALA A 353 1.82 -19.62 8.48
C ALA A 353 1.20 -19.69 7.09
N GLN A 354 0.46 -18.67 6.71
CA GLN A 354 0.03 -18.44 5.33
C GLN A 354 0.76 -17.21 4.80
N VAL A 355 1.38 -17.35 3.64
CA VAL A 355 2.10 -16.25 2.96
C VAL A 355 1.48 -16.05 1.57
N PRO A 356 0.33 -15.35 1.49
CA PRO A 356 -0.26 -15.02 0.21
C PRO A 356 0.71 -14.15 -0.60
N VAL A 357 0.78 -14.40 -1.90
CA VAL A 357 1.59 -13.64 -2.86
C VAL A 357 0.72 -13.24 -4.03
N ILE A 358 0.76 -11.96 -4.42
CA ILE A 358 0.09 -11.44 -5.62
C ILE A 358 1.06 -10.51 -6.33
N GLY A 359 1.53 -10.90 -7.50
CA GLY A 359 2.62 -10.19 -8.17
C GLY A 359 3.83 -10.06 -7.24
N PRO A 360 4.45 -8.89 -7.12
CA PRO A 360 5.58 -8.65 -6.22
C PRO A 360 5.17 -8.16 -4.82
N LEU A 361 4.02 -8.60 -4.33
CA LEU A 361 3.54 -8.33 -2.96
C LEU A 361 3.42 -9.64 -2.20
N PHE A 362 3.75 -9.64 -0.91
CA PHE A 362 3.45 -10.75 -0.02
C PHE A 362 2.90 -10.28 1.33
N GLY A 363 2.00 -11.08 1.91
CA GLY A 363 1.52 -10.91 3.28
C GLY A 363 2.02 -12.04 4.17
N ILE A 364 1.88 -11.91 5.49
CA ILE A 364 2.18 -12.99 6.44
C ILE A 364 1.02 -13.07 7.42
N PHE A 365 0.35 -14.22 7.45
CA PHE A 365 -0.70 -14.53 8.40
C PHE A 365 -0.34 -15.76 9.23
N PHE A 366 -0.75 -15.77 10.50
CA PHE A 366 -0.65 -16.92 11.39
C PHE A 366 -2.07 -17.36 11.75
N VAL A 367 -2.45 -18.54 11.30
CA VAL A 367 -3.83 -19.02 11.38
C VAL A 367 -3.87 -20.45 11.95
N PRO A 368 -5.02 -20.93 12.45
CA PRO A 368 -5.16 -22.32 12.83
C PRO A 368 -4.89 -23.26 11.66
N ALA A 369 -4.13 -24.33 11.87
CA ALA A 369 -3.74 -25.26 10.83
C ALA A 369 -4.97 -25.89 10.15
N GLY A 370 -4.90 -25.96 8.81
CA GLY A 370 -5.99 -26.43 7.98
C GLY A 370 -7.12 -25.43 7.78
N SER A 371 -6.95 -24.18 8.21
CA SER A 371 -7.86 -23.10 7.85
C SER A 371 -7.76 -22.80 6.36
N GLY A 372 -8.88 -22.38 5.75
CA GLY A 372 -8.84 -21.75 4.43
C GLY A 372 -8.04 -20.46 4.42
N PRO A 373 -7.81 -19.84 3.24
CA PRO A 373 -7.10 -18.58 3.13
C PRO A 373 -7.81 -17.46 3.90
N VAL A 374 -7.06 -16.47 4.36
CA VAL A 374 -7.63 -15.24 4.91
C VAL A 374 -8.31 -14.48 3.79
N VAL A 375 -9.62 -14.27 3.89
CA VAL A 375 -10.45 -13.68 2.83
C VAL A 375 -11.03 -12.30 3.19
N GLY A 376 -10.68 -11.76 4.36
CA GLY A 376 -11.19 -10.47 4.81
C GLY A 376 -10.63 -10.02 6.15
N TYR A 377 -11.11 -8.87 6.59
CA TYR A 377 -10.56 -8.15 7.75
C TYR A 377 -10.60 -8.96 9.06
N ASP A 378 -11.70 -9.69 9.32
CA ASP A 378 -11.83 -10.49 10.56
C ASP A 378 -10.74 -11.58 10.65
N GLY A 379 -10.39 -12.22 9.53
CA GLY A 379 -9.31 -13.18 9.45
C GLY A 379 -7.94 -12.54 9.71
N ALA A 380 -7.73 -11.35 9.17
CA ALA A 380 -6.51 -10.57 9.41
C ALA A 380 -6.38 -10.16 10.89
N VAL A 381 -7.47 -9.71 11.52
CA VAL A 381 -7.52 -9.39 12.96
C VAL A 381 -7.23 -10.62 13.81
N ALA A 382 -7.82 -11.77 13.47
CA ALA A 382 -7.55 -13.03 14.17
C ALA A 382 -6.08 -13.43 14.08
N SER A 383 -5.46 -13.31 12.90
CA SER A 383 -4.02 -13.54 12.71
C SER A 383 -3.17 -12.59 13.53
N ALA A 384 -3.45 -11.29 13.48
CA ALA A 384 -2.73 -10.26 14.22
C ALA A 384 -2.77 -10.51 15.73
N SER A 385 -3.91 -10.97 16.26
CA SER A 385 -4.11 -11.24 17.68
C SER A 385 -3.25 -12.39 18.23
N THR A 386 -2.65 -13.22 17.37
CA THR A 386 -1.69 -14.27 17.78
C THR A 386 -0.38 -13.70 18.35
N GLY A 387 -0.05 -12.45 18.02
CA GLY A 387 1.21 -11.80 18.36
C GLY A 387 2.44 -12.33 17.63
N LEU A 388 2.30 -13.35 16.79
CA LEU A 388 3.42 -14.01 16.10
C LEU A 388 4.08 -13.11 15.05
N TYR A 389 3.30 -12.24 14.38
CA TYR A 389 3.90 -11.26 13.46
C TYR A 389 4.86 -10.32 14.21
N SER A 390 4.46 -9.79 15.34
CA SER A 390 5.30 -8.88 16.13
C SER A 390 6.56 -9.57 16.67
N LEU A 391 6.44 -10.87 16.99
CA LEU A 391 7.58 -11.69 17.38
C LEU A 391 8.57 -11.88 16.23
N LEU A 392 8.08 -12.30 15.05
CA LEU A 392 8.87 -12.47 13.83
C LEU A 392 9.53 -11.15 13.41
N PHE A 393 8.77 -10.06 13.36
CA PHE A 393 9.26 -8.73 13.02
C PHE A 393 10.50 -8.34 13.82
N ARG A 394 10.41 -8.41 15.16
CA ARG A 394 11.54 -8.03 16.04
C ARG A 394 12.74 -8.95 15.83
N ALA A 395 12.49 -10.25 15.76
CA ALA A 395 13.57 -11.22 15.61
C ALA A 395 14.29 -11.13 14.26
N MET A 396 13.59 -10.78 13.19
CA MET A 396 14.18 -10.51 11.88
C MET A 396 14.94 -9.18 11.87
N LEU A 397 14.38 -8.13 12.47
CA LEU A 397 15.04 -6.81 12.53
C LEU A 397 16.37 -6.91 13.30
N GLU A 398 16.42 -7.64 14.42
CA GLU A 398 17.65 -7.91 15.18
C GLU A 398 18.73 -8.64 14.34
N ARG A 399 18.36 -9.24 13.22
CA ARG A 399 19.24 -9.97 12.29
C ARG A 399 19.43 -9.25 10.94
N GLY A 400 19.03 -7.99 10.87
CA GLY A 400 19.28 -7.14 9.71
C GLY A 400 18.28 -7.30 8.57
N VAL A 401 17.05 -7.79 8.83
CA VAL A 401 15.96 -7.81 7.86
C VAL A 401 14.78 -6.99 8.38
N ALA A 402 14.41 -5.95 7.65
CA ALA A 402 13.32 -5.04 7.99
C ALA A 402 12.03 -5.41 7.25
N LEU A 403 11.03 -5.89 7.99
CA LEU A 403 9.64 -5.98 7.55
C LEU A 403 8.89 -4.68 7.87
N ALA A 404 7.68 -4.52 7.34
CA ALA A 404 6.82 -3.41 7.73
C ALA A 404 6.37 -3.55 9.20
N PRO A 405 6.37 -2.44 9.99
CA PRO A 405 6.12 -2.51 11.43
C PRO A 405 4.63 -2.58 11.79
N GLY A 406 3.92 -3.54 11.20
CA GLY A 406 2.50 -3.76 11.46
C GLY A 406 1.99 -5.07 10.86
N PRO A 407 1.14 -5.82 11.59
CA PRO A 407 0.64 -7.12 11.13
C PRO A 407 -0.36 -7.02 9.97
N TYR A 408 -0.82 -5.83 9.64
CA TYR A 408 -1.70 -5.55 8.52
C TYR A 408 -0.97 -5.00 7.29
N GLU A 409 0.34 -4.84 7.40
CA GLU A 409 1.18 -4.37 6.30
C GLU A 409 1.62 -5.55 5.42
N VAL A 410 1.97 -5.23 4.17
CA VAL A 410 2.54 -6.20 3.21
C VAL A 410 4.03 -5.97 3.04
N GLY A 411 4.73 -6.99 2.55
CA GLY A 411 6.09 -6.84 2.08
C GLY A 411 6.11 -6.37 0.63
N PHE A 412 7.08 -5.51 0.31
CA PHE A 412 7.25 -4.87 -0.98
C PHE A 412 8.62 -5.19 -1.63
N PRO A 413 8.89 -6.43 -2.04
CA PRO A 413 10.09 -6.70 -2.82
C PRO A 413 10.16 -5.76 -4.04
N SER A 414 11.36 -5.25 -4.32
CA SER A 414 11.65 -4.38 -5.45
C SER A 414 12.44 -5.13 -6.52
N MET A 415 12.67 -4.50 -7.67
CA MET A 415 13.53 -5.05 -8.72
C MET A 415 14.96 -5.34 -8.24
N ALA A 416 15.40 -4.66 -7.17
CA ALA A 416 16.70 -4.88 -6.53
C ALA A 416 16.75 -6.10 -5.59
N HIS A 417 15.61 -6.75 -5.28
CA HIS A 417 15.58 -8.00 -4.53
C HIS A 417 15.85 -9.17 -5.47
N GLY A 418 17.13 -9.51 -5.61
CA GLY A 418 17.58 -10.67 -6.36
C GLY A 418 17.44 -11.98 -5.57
N PRO A 419 17.88 -13.11 -6.17
CA PRO A 419 17.86 -14.40 -5.49
C PRO A 419 18.62 -14.40 -4.16
N VAL A 420 19.76 -13.70 -4.10
CA VAL A 420 20.63 -13.63 -2.91
C VAL A 420 19.91 -12.94 -1.74
N GLU A 421 19.27 -11.82 -2.01
CA GLU A 421 18.51 -11.07 -1.00
C GLU A 421 17.33 -11.88 -0.46
N LEU A 422 16.60 -12.58 -1.34
CA LEU A 422 15.46 -13.39 -0.93
C LEU A 422 15.90 -14.64 -0.16
N GLU A 423 16.98 -15.31 -0.54
CA GLU A 423 17.57 -16.45 0.19
C GLU A 423 18.06 -16.00 1.59
N GLN A 424 18.78 -14.88 1.66
CA GLN A 424 19.19 -14.29 2.93
C GLN A 424 17.97 -14.05 3.85
N ALA A 425 16.87 -13.55 3.31
CA ALA A 425 15.67 -13.29 4.11
C ALA A 425 15.01 -14.57 4.62
N LEU A 426 15.01 -15.65 3.84
CA LEU A 426 14.49 -16.97 4.26
C LEU A 426 15.33 -17.55 5.41
N ASP A 427 16.65 -17.57 5.26
CA ASP A 427 17.56 -18.05 6.31
C ASP A 427 17.39 -17.28 7.61
N VAL A 428 17.28 -15.94 7.50
CA VAL A 428 17.05 -15.08 8.67
C VAL A 428 15.69 -15.35 9.29
N ALA A 429 14.62 -15.49 8.49
CA ALA A 429 13.28 -15.72 9.00
C ALA A 429 13.18 -17.04 9.77
N ALA A 430 13.75 -18.11 9.21
CA ALA A 430 13.77 -19.42 9.84
C ALA A 430 14.52 -19.40 11.18
N ALA A 431 15.75 -18.87 11.20
CA ALA A 431 16.55 -18.75 12.42
C ALA A 431 15.87 -17.84 13.46
N ALA A 432 15.35 -16.68 13.01
CA ALA A 432 14.69 -15.70 13.87
C ALA A 432 13.47 -16.27 14.58
N MET A 433 12.59 -16.95 13.82
CA MET A 433 11.37 -17.53 14.38
C MET A 433 11.66 -18.68 15.34
N ALA A 434 12.61 -19.58 14.97
CA ALA A 434 12.99 -20.70 15.84
C ALA A 434 13.54 -20.21 17.18
N ASP A 435 14.46 -19.26 17.18
CA ASP A 435 15.04 -18.70 18.40
C ASP A 435 14.03 -17.93 19.24
N ALA A 436 13.13 -17.19 18.60
CA ALA A 436 12.11 -16.40 19.29
C ALA A 436 11.05 -17.28 19.98
N LEU A 437 10.75 -18.46 19.42
CA LEU A 437 9.80 -19.41 20.02
C LEU A 437 10.45 -20.31 21.08
N ALA A 438 11.79 -20.43 21.12
CA ALA A 438 12.52 -21.19 22.12
C ALA A 438 12.69 -20.42 23.46
N ARG A 439 12.53 -19.10 23.45
CA ARG A 439 12.56 -18.21 24.62
C ARG A 439 11.22 -18.18 25.35
#